data_c105486d61d66d0c917692238a023bb0
#
_entry.id   c105486d61d66d0c917692238a023bb0
#
_cell.length_a   1.000
_cell.length_b   1.000
_cell.length_c   1.000
_cell.angle_alpha   90.00
_cell.angle_beta   90.00
_cell.angle_gamma   90.00
#
_symmetry.space_group_name_H-M   'P 1'
#
loop_
_entity.id
_entity.type
_entity.pdbx_description
1 polymer ?
#
loop_
_entity_poly.entity_id
_entity_poly.type
_entity_poly.pdbx_seq_one_letter_code
_entity_poly.pdbx_strand_id
1 'polypeptide(L)'
;TDDYYDYWSDTWSTASKNDNIMNDHTQRTLKGVSTLKLGAEYKPIKDLAVRIGYNYVSSLYKKSGFKDNTLPSEGSYYASTDDYVNWKDLNRFTCGLGYVLGKFTLDFAYQYSTQKGDFYPYAPLSATITENGSTQSESNITGATSVKNNRHQMLFTVGYRF
;
A
#
# COMPACT_ATOMS: atom_id res chain seq x y z
N THR A 1 16.20 -18.71 6.02
CA THR A 1 17.20 -19.79 5.85
C THR A 1 18.46 -19.38 6.56
N ASP A 2 18.86 -20.18 7.52
CA ASP A 2 20.10 -19.99 8.24
C ASP A 2 21.08 -21.05 7.77
N ASP A 3 22.26 -20.63 7.34
CA ASP A 3 23.34 -21.52 7.01
C ASP A 3 24.12 -21.80 8.29
N TYR A 4 24.28 -23.06 8.61
CA TYR A 4 25.11 -23.50 9.74
C TYR A 4 26.10 -24.54 9.33
N TYR A 5 27.25 -24.52 9.99
CA TYR A 5 28.31 -25.50 9.79
C TYR A 5 28.13 -26.68 10.75
N ASP A 6 27.93 -27.85 10.19
CA ASP A 6 27.84 -29.07 10.99
C ASP A 6 29.25 -29.67 11.17
N TYR A 7 29.78 -29.53 12.38
CA TYR A 7 31.11 -30.00 12.75
C TYR A 7 31.24 -31.53 12.73
N TRP A 8 30.14 -32.27 12.76
CA TRP A 8 30.19 -33.75 12.74
C TRP A 8 30.27 -34.31 11.33
N SER A 9 29.66 -33.64 10.39
CA SER A 9 29.67 -34.05 8.98
C SER A 9 30.66 -33.27 8.13
N ASP A 10 31.35 -32.26 8.72
CA ASP A 10 32.29 -31.37 8.05
C ASP A 10 31.65 -30.67 6.81
N THR A 11 30.36 -30.29 6.92
CA THR A 11 29.59 -29.71 5.80
C THR A 11 28.77 -28.49 6.23
N TRP A 12 28.56 -27.59 5.27
CA TRP A 12 27.58 -26.52 5.41
C TRP A 12 26.20 -27.08 5.12
N SER A 13 25.25 -26.79 6.00
CA SER A 13 23.85 -27.14 5.85
C SER A 13 22.99 -25.93 5.97
N THR A 14 21.89 -25.88 5.20
CA THR A 14 20.92 -24.80 5.23
C THR A 14 19.66 -25.30 5.92
N ALA A 15 19.26 -24.68 7.00
CA ALA A 15 17.98 -24.93 7.66
C ALA A 15 16.97 -23.84 7.30
N SER A 16 15.75 -24.25 6.96
CA SER A 16 14.61 -23.35 6.79
C SER A 16 13.76 -23.38 8.04
N LYS A 17 13.67 -22.26 8.71
CA LYS A 17 12.85 -22.07 9.92
C LYS A 17 11.81 -20.97 9.67
N ASN A 18 10.60 -21.17 10.18
CA ASN A 18 9.58 -20.11 10.17
C ASN A 18 9.99 -18.97 11.10
N ASP A 19 10.01 -17.75 10.57
CA ASP A 19 10.20 -16.56 11.38
C ASP A 19 8.86 -16.18 12.05
N ASN A 20 8.66 -16.68 13.25
CA ASN A 20 7.43 -16.46 13.99
C ASN A 20 7.28 -15.00 14.43
N ILE A 21 8.38 -14.30 14.72
CA ILE A 21 8.36 -12.90 15.14
C ILE A 21 7.88 -12.02 14.00
N MET A 22 8.43 -12.20 12.81
CA MET A 22 8.00 -11.48 11.60
C MET A 22 6.54 -11.82 11.24
N ASN A 23 6.16 -13.10 11.33
CA ASN A 23 4.81 -13.54 11.03
C ASN A 23 3.79 -12.92 11.99
N ASP A 24 4.06 -12.90 13.28
CA ASP A 24 3.20 -12.29 14.30
C ASP A 24 3.08 -10.77 14.12
N HIS A 25 4.19 -10.10 13.79
CA HIS A 25 4.18 -8.66 13.47
C HIS A 25 3.29 -8.39 12.25
N THR A 26 3.48 -9.16 11.18
CA THR A 26 2.67 -9.07 9.96
C THR A 26 1.18 -9.28 10.23
N GLN A 27 0.83 -10.31 11.00
CA GLN A 27 -0.56 -10.59 11.35
C GLN A 27 -1.20 -9.51 12.24
N ARG A 28 -0.43 -8.85 13.09
CA ARG A 28 -0.93 -7.75 13.93
C ARG A 28 -1.13 -6.46 13.16
N THR A 29 -0.29 -6.17 12.20
CA THR A 29 -0.28 -4.89 11.46
C THR A 29 -1.07 -4.92 10.17
N LEU A 30 -1.02 -6.01 9.43
CA LEU A 30 -1.64 -6.13 8.12
C LEU A 30 -2.99 -6.84 8.14
N LYS A 31 -3.78 -6.60 7.12
CA LYS A 31 -5.04 -7.30 6.82
C LYS A 31 -5.15 -7.56 5.32
N GLY A 32 -6.03 -8.47 4.95
CA GLY A 32 -6.37 -8.68 3.55
C GLY A 32 -6.93 -7.42 2.89
N VAL A 33 -6.52 -7.17 1.65
CA VAL A 33 -7.05 -6.06 0.85
C VAL A 33 -8.27 -6.52 0.08
N SER A 34 -9.40 -5.83 0.29
CA SER A 34 -10.64 -6.04 -0.45
C SER A 34 -10.78 -4.99 -1.54
N THR A 35 -11.14 -5.42 -2.73
CA THR A 35 -11.41 -4.53 -3.87
C THR A 35 -12.85 -4.72 -4.35
N LEU A 36 -13.60 -3.61 -4.41
CA LEU A 36 -14.92 -3.55 -5.02
C LEU A 36 -14.85 -2.70 -6.29
N LYS A 37 -15.32 -3.26 -7.40
CA LYS A 37 -15.42 -2.54 -8.69
C LYS A 37 -16.86 -2.61 -9.17
N LEU A 38 -17.44 -1.46 -9.46
CA LEU A 38 -18.77 -1.31 -10.03
C LEU A 38 -18.66 -0.47 -11.30
N GLY A 39 -19.44 -0.82 -12.31
CA GLY A 39 -19.48 -0.07 -13.55
C GLY A 39 -20.85 -0.21 -14.22
N ALA A 40 -21.25 0.84 -14.91
CA ALA A 40 -22.45 0.85 -15.73
C ALA A 40 -22.18 1.57 -17.06
N GLU A 41 -22.78 1.06 -18.12
CA GLU A 41 -22.81 1.67 -19.44
C GLU A 41 -24.27 1.88 -19.85
N TYR A 42 -24.55 3.07 -20.36
CA TYR A 42 -25.84 3.42 -20.92
C TYR A 42 -25.67 3.98 -22.34
N LYS A 43 -26.46 3.48 -23.28
CA LYS A 43 -26.45 3.92 -24.68
C LYS A 43 -27.77 4.65 -24.99
N PRO A 44 -27.84 5.97 -24.81
CA PRO A 44 -29.05 6.74 -25.12
C PRO A 44 -29.41 6.70 -26.60
N ILE A 45 -28.42 6.60 -27.47
CA ILE A 45 -28.56 6.38 -28.92
C ILE A 45 -27.51 5.35 -29.37
N LYS A 46 -27.69 4.78 -30.57
CA LYS A 46 -26.88 3.70 -31.09
C LYS A 46 -25.37 4.00 -31.09
N ASP A 47 -25.01 5.25 -31.35
CA ASP A 47 -23.62 5.65 -31.57
C ASP A 47 -22.99 6.36 -30.36
N LEU A 48 -23.74 6.55 -29.25
CA LEU A 48 -23.26 7.19 -28.02
C LEU A 48 -23.31 6.24 -26.86
N ALA A 49 -22.19 6.08 -26.16
CA ALA A 49 -22.08 5.34 -24.92
C ALA A 49 -21.63 6.27 -23.78
N VAL A 50 -22.38 6.24 -22.67
CA VAL A 50 -22.04 6.92 -21.42
C VAL A 50 -21.64 5.85 -20.41
N ARG A 51 -20.48 6.02 -19.77
CA ARG A 51 -19.94 5.05 -18.82
C ARG A 51 -19.68 5.73 -17.49
N ILE A 52 -20.01 5.03 -16.42
CA ILE A 52 -19.65 5.44 -15.06
C ILE A 52 -19.05 4.24 -14.32
N GLY A 53 -18.13 4.51 -13.43
CA GLY A 53 -17.52 3.44 -12.63
C GLY A 53 -17.05 3.93 -11.27
N TYR A 54 -17.02 3.00 -10.35
CA TYR A 54 -16.50 3.20 -9.01
C TYR A 54 -15.61 2.03 -8.64
N ASN A 55 -14.43 2.34 -8.08
CA ASN A 55 -13.51 1.35 -7.57
C ASN A 55 -13.08 1.75 -6.15
N TYR A 56 -13.30 0.85 -5.22
CA TYR A 56 -12.87 0.94 -3.83
C TYR A 56 -11.80 -0.11 -3.56
N VAL A 57 -10.72 0.30 -2.91
CA VAL A 57 -9.68 -0.61 -2.42
C VAL A 57 -9.48 -0.32 -0.95
N SER A 58 -9.65 -1.35 -0.11
CA SER A 58 -9.46 -1.19 1.33
C SER A 58 -8.00 -0.99 1.70
N SER A 59 -7.76 -0.36 2.84
CA SER A 59 -6.44 -0.22 3.45
C SER A 59 -5.77 -1.58 3.67
N LEU A 60 -4.46 -1.64 3.50
CA LEU A 60 -3.62 -2.79 3.83
C LEU A 60 -3.44 -2.93 5.35
N TYR A 61 -3.45 -1.82 6.08
CA TYR A 61 -3.19 -1.80 7.51
C TYR A 61 -4.48 -1.92 8.33
N LYS A 62 -4.42 -2.63 9.44
CA LYS A 62 -5.49 -2.63 10.46
C LYS A 62 -5.59 -1.24 11.08
N LYS A 63 -6.76 -0.91 11.68
CA LYS A 63 -6.97 0.40 12.34
C LYS A 63 -5.98 0.68 13.47
N SER A 64 -5.58 -0.37 14.19
CA SER A 64 -4.61 -0.32 15.28
C SER A 64 -3.18 -0.63 14.85
N GLY A 65 -3.00 -1.09 13.61
CA GLY A 65 -1.71 -1.37 13.03
C GLY A 65 -1.19 -0.16 12.27
N PHE A 66 0.08 0.07 12.32
CA PHE A 66 0.76 1.02 11.45
C PHE A 66 2.00 0.35 10.87
N LYS A 67 2.37 0.79 9.69
CA LYS A 67 3.67 0.42 9.12
C LYS A 67 4.73 1.15 9.92
N ASP A 68 5.65 0.43 10.50
CA ASP A 68 6.94 0.98 10.89
C ASP A 68 7.99 0.61 9.84
N ASN A 69 9.12 1.28 9.86
CA ASN A 69 10.21 1.00 8.94
C ASN A 69 11.13 -0.12 9.45
N THR A 70 10.77 -0.78 10.54
CA THR A 70 11.49 -1.93 11.07
C THR A 70 10.74 -3.21 10.78
N LEU A 71 11.47 -4.24 10.37
CA LEU A 71 10.95 -5.59 10.23
C LEU A 71 11.58 -6.44 11.32
N PRO A 72 10.87 -6.75 12.41
CA PRO A 72 11.39 -7.65 13.43
C PRO A 72 11.49 -9.07 12.88
N SER A 73 12.62 -9.70 13.12
CA SER A 73 12.93 -11.06 12.75
C SER A 73 13.72 -11.74 13.87
N GLU A 74 13.79 -13.06 13.90
CA GLU A 74 14.60 -13.76 14.89
C GLU A 74 16.07 -13.31 14.82
N GLY A 75 16.51 -12.61 15.86
CA GLY A 75 17.88 -12.13 16.03
C GLY A 75 18.27 -10.86 15.29
N SER A 76 17.37 -10.22 14.55
CA SER A 76 17.68 -9.01 13.78
C SER A 76 16.50 -8.06 13.60
N TYR A 77 16.83 -6.76 13.48
CA TYR A 77 15.88 -5.71 13.09
C TYR A 77 16.40 -5.05 11.82
N TYR A 78 15.55 -4.97 10.80
CA TYR A 78 15.90 -4.35 9.53
C TYR A 78 15.13 -3.04 9.38
N ALA A 79 15.84 -1.92 9.33
CA ALA A 79 15.26 -0.63 8.93
C ALA A 79 15.15 -0.59 7.40
N SER A 80 13.98 -0.24 6.88
CA SER A 80 13.73 -0.17 5.44
C SER A 80 13.74 1.25 4.88
N THR A 81 13.22 2.22 5.63
CA THR A 81 13.14 3.64 5.26
C THR A 81 13.09 4.51 6.50
N ASP A 82 13.55 5.75 6.38
CA ASP A 82 13.47 6.73 7.48
C ASP A 82 12.08 7.36 7.60
N ASP A 83 11.38 7.50 6.46
CA ASP A 83 10.02 8.03 6.40
C ASP A 83 9.04 7.02 5.78
N TYR A 84 7.79 7.14 6.13
CA TYR A 84 6.76 6.24 5.59
C TYR A 84 5.36 6.82 5.67
N VAL A 85 4.46 6.29 4.82
CA VAL A 85 3.04 6.64 4.79
C VAL A 85 2.19 5.40 4.96
N ASN A 86 1.31 5.42 5.95
CA ASN A 86 0.25 4.43 6.11
C ASN A 86 -0.96 4.85 5.27
N TRP A 87 -1.04 4.37 4.05
CA TRP A 87 -2.16 4.65 3.15
C TRP A 87 -3.43 3.95 3.62
N LYS A 88 -4.51 4.75 3.71
CA LYS A 88 -5.88 4.29 4.00
C LYS A 88 -6.60 3.86 2.73
N ASP A 89 -7.91 3.75 2.80
CA ASP A 89 -8.73 3.31 1.68
C ASP A 89 -8.59 4.23 0.46
N LEU A 90 -8.53 3.62 -0.73
CA LEU A 90 -8.50 4.31 -2.01
C LEU A 90 -9.90 4.29 -2.63
N ASN A 91 -10.40 5.45 -2.99
CA ASN A 91 -11.64 5.62 -3.75
C ASN A 91 -11.30 6.17 -5.14
N ARG A 92 -11.88 5.56 -6.16
CA ARG A 92 -11.67 5.97 -7.55
C ARG A 92 -13.02 6.03 -8.28
N PHE A 93 -13.32 7.19 -8.81
CA PHE A 93 -14.50 7.46 -9.62
C PHE A 93 -14.07 7.63 -11.07
N THR A 94 -14.82 7.03 -11.99
CA THR A 94 -14.57 7.13 -13.42
C THR A 94 -15.85 7.51 -14.15
N CYS A 95 -15.72 8.34 -15.17
CA CYS A 95 -16.77 8.56 -16.15
C CYS A 95 -16.17 8.60 -17.55
N GLY A 96 -16.97 8.23 -18.54
CA GLY A 96 -16.50 8.17 -19.91
C GLY A 96 -17.63 8.37 -20.91
N LEU A 97 -17.27 8.91 -22.08
CA LEU A 97 -18.13 9.09 -23.22
C LEU A 97 -17.47 8.46 -24.43
N GLY A 98 -18.20 7.59 -25.12
CA GLY A 98 -17.77 7.01 -26.41
C GLY A 98 -18.75 7.40 -27.50
N TYR A 99 -18.24 7.89 -28.64
CA TYR A 99 -19.05 8.25 -29.79
C TYR A 99 -18.50 7.64 -31.08
N VAL A 100 -19.40 7.05 -31.87
CA VAL A 100 -19.07 6.46 -33.17
C VAL A 100 -19.58 7.38 -34.28
N LEU A 101 -18.66 7.84 -35.14
CA LEU A 101 -18.95 8.70 -36.27
C LEU A 101 -18.51 7.98 -37.56
N GLY A 102 -19.39 7.18 -38.15
CA GLY A 102 -19.09 6.37 -39.32
C GLY A 102 -17.95 5.37 -39.06
N LYS A 103 -16.79 5.61 -39.65
CA LYS A 103 -15.59 4.78 -39.43
C LYS A 103 -14.70 5.24 -38.25
N PHE A 104 -15.01 6.38 -37.67
CA PHE A 104 -14.26 6.90 -36.53
C PHE A 104 -14.93 6.56 -35.20
N THR A 105 -14.13 6.28 -34.21
CA THR A 105 -14.54 6.12 -32.80
C THR A 105 -13.80 7.14 -31.95
N LEU A 106 -14.51 7.90 -31.17
CA LEU A 106 -13.96 8.88 -30.23
C LEU A 106 -14.33 8.45 -28.81
N ASP A 107 -13.33 8.25 -27.96
CA ASP A 107 -13.55 7.94 -26.55
C ASP A 107 -12.87 8.98 -25.67
N PHE A 108 -13.60 9.46 -24.69
CA PHE A 108 -13.11 10.30 -23.61
C PHE A 108 -13.35 9.61 -22.29
N ALA A 109 -12.34 9.54 -21.44
CA ALA A 109 -12.45 9.01 -20.08
C ALA A 109 -11.81 9.96 -19.08
N TYR A 110 -12.48 10.13 -17.97
CA TYR A 110 -12.00 10.88 -16.81
C TYR A 110 -12.01 9.99 -15.57
N GLN A 111 -10.93 10.06 -14.81
CA GLN A 111 -10.80 9.37 -13.54
C GLN A 111 -10.37 10.34 -12.46
N TYR A 112 -11.08 10.29 -11.33
CA TYR A 112 -10.68 10.94 -10.09
C TYR A 112 -10.42 9.89 -9.03
N SER A 113 -9.24 9.93 -8.40
CA SER A 113 -8.91 9.08 -7.28
C SER A 113 -8.52 9.91 -6.06
N THR A 114 -8.94 9.45 -4.89
CA THR A 114 -8.62 10.07 -3.61
C THR A 114 -8.22 9.01 -2.59
N GLN A 115 -7.15 9.29 -1.88
CA GLN A 115 -6.63 8.44 -0.83
C GLN A 115 -6.07 9.31 0.29
N LYS A 116 -6.38 8.96 1.53
CA LYS A 116 -5.78 9.56 2.72
C LYS A 116 -4.67 8.68 3.25
N GLY A 117 -3.74 9.27 3.98
CA GLY A 117 -2.67 8.55 4.64
C GLY A 117 -2.21 9.27 5.89
N ASP A 118 -1.52 8.55 6.75
CA ASP A 118 -0.84 9.07 7.91
C ASP A 118 0.66 8.99 7.61
N PHE A 119 1.30 10.14 7.43
CA PHE A 119 2.72 10.27 7.16
C PHE A 119 3.50 10.39 8.45
N TYR A 120 4.57 9.64 8.55
CA TYR A 120 5.53 9.65 9.65
C TYR A 120 6.90 10.04 9.09
N PRO A 121 7.49 11.17 9.53
CA PRO A 121 8.75 11.69 8.96
C PRO A 121 9.98 10.84 9.35
N TYR A 122 9.88 10.07 10.43
CA TYR A 122 10.92 9.15 10.88
C TYR A 122 10.33 8.04 11.76
N ALA A 123 11.07 6.96 11.92
CA ALA A 123 10.70 5.88 12.83
C ALA A 123 10.85 6.32 14.30
N PRO A 124 9.92 5.92 15.18
CA PRO A 124 10.09 6.15 16.60
C PRO A 124 11.33 5.40 17.11
N LEU A 125 12.16 6.14 17.84
CA LEU A 125 13.33 5.61 18.52
C LEU A 125 13.10 5.67 20.02
N SER A 126 13.47 4.61 20.73
CA SER A 126 13.58 4.60 22.17
C SER A 126 14.99 4.18 22.58
N ALA A 127 15.59 4.92 23.48
CA ALA A 127 16.89 4.58 24.05
C ALA A 127 16.78 4.50 25.56
N THR A 128 17.36 3.50 26.15
CA THR A 128 17.50 3.36 27.59
C THR A 128 18.94 3.65 27.96
N ILE A 129 19.15 4.73 28.71
CA ILE A 129 20.46 5.15 29.17
C ILE A 129 20.59 4.83 30.66
N THR A 130 21.58 4.05 31.02
CA THR A 130 21.88 3.76 32.42
C THR A 130 23.18 4.46 32.79
N GLU A 131 23.09 5.48 33.64
CA GLU A 131 24.22 6.24 34.14
C GLU A 131 24.18 6.24 35.65
N ASN A 132 25.31 5.92 36.31
CA ASN A 132 25.47 5.89 37.77
C ASN A 132 24.37 5.10 38.52
N GLY A 133 23.90 3.98 37.93
CA GLY A 133 22.86 3.14 38.53
C GLY A 133 21.44 3.67 38.38
N SER A 134 21.25 4.82 37.72
CA SER A 134 19.94 5.35 37.37
C SER A 134 19.65 5.06 35.89
N THR A 135 18.50 4.45 35.64
CA THR A 135 18.04 4.13 34.28
C THR A 135 17.01 5.16 33.83
N GLN A 136 17.31 5.87 32.76
CA GLN A 136 16.38 6.79 32.09
C GLN A 136 16.01 6.21 30.72
N SER A 137 14.73 6.22 30.39
CA SER A 137 14.23 5.83 29.08
C SER A 137 13.76 7.08 28.34
N GLU A 138 14.45 7.40 27.27
CA GLU A 138 14.08 8.48 26.36
C GLU A 138 13.42 7.88 25.12
N SER A 139 12.30 8.45 24.72
CA SER A 139 11.60 8.04 23.50
C SER A 139 11.27 9.21 22.62
N ASN A 140 11.60 9.12 21.35
CA ASN A 140 11.21 10.08 20.33
C ASN A 140 10.07 9.46 19.50
N ILE A 141 8.83 9.67 19.96
CA ILE A 141 7.63 9.18 19.26
C ILE A 141 7.11 10.30 18.39
N THR A 142 7.11 10.06 17.07
CA THR A 142 6.59 11.03 16.11
C THR A 142 5.07 10.88 15.95
N GLY A 143 4.36 12.00 15.94
CA GLY A 143 2.94 12.04 15.62
C GLY A 143 2.71 11.92 14.10
N ALA A 144 1.61 11.28 13.72
CA ALA A 144 1.22 11.19 12.32
C ALA A 144 0.78 12.54 11.75
N THR A 145 1.26 12.89 10.57
CA THR A 145 0.74 14.01 9.78
C THR A 145 -0.25 13.48 8.75
N SER A 146 -1.48 14.00 8.76
CA SER A 146 -2.50 13.58 7.79
C SER A 146 -2.15 14.12 6.39
N VAL A 147 -2.02 13.22 5.44
CA VAL A 147 -1.78 13.53 4.03
C VAL A 147 -2.94 13.06 3.16
N LYS A 148 -3.18 13.75 2.06
CA LYS A 148 -4.21 13.40 1.09
C LYS A 148 -3.62 13.40 -0.32
N ASN A 149 -3.79 12.29 -1.00
CA ASN A 149 -3.41 12.13 -2.40
C ASN A 149 -4.68 12.20 -3.27
N ASN A 150 -4.80 13.27 -4.05
CA ASN A 150 -5.86 13.43 -5.05
C ASN A 150 -5.21 13.39 -6.44
N ARG A 151 -5.74 12.53 -7.31
CA ARG A 151 -5.23 12.37 -8.66
C ARG A 151 -6.36 12.46 -9.68
N HIS A 152 -6.17 13.30 -10.68
CA HIS A 152 -7.03 13.46 -11.84
C HIS A 152 -6.33 12.89 -13.07
N GLN A 153 -7.03 12.09 -13.85
CA GLN A 153 -6.53 11.54 -15.10
C GLN A 153 -7.58 11.73 -16.18
N MET A 154 -7.15 12.14 -17.35
CA MET A 154 -7.97 12.27 -18.55
C MET A 154 -7.33 11.46 -19.67
N LEU A 155 -8.15 10.74 -20.40
CA LEU A 155 -7.73 9.95 -21.54
C LEU A 155 -8.65 10.27 -22.72
N PHE A 156 -8.06 10.55 -23.86
CA PHE A 156 -8.76 10.73 -25.12
C PHE A 156 -8.21 9.73 -26.14
N THR A 157 -9.12 9.00 -26.78
CA THR A 157 -8.75 7.97 -27.75
C THR A 157 -9.51 8.19 -29.06
N VAL A 158 -8.82 8.11 -30.18
CA VAL A 158 -9.38 8.15 -31.53
C VAL A 158 -9.07 6.82 -32.21
N GLY A 159 -10.12 6.14 -32.66
CA GLY A 159 -10.02 4.91 -33.41
C GLY A 159 -10.52 5.11 -34.84
N TYR A 160 -9.93 4.38 -35.81
CA TYR A 160 -10.40 4.33 -37.18
C TYR A 160 -10.57 2.88 -37.63
N ARG A 161 -11.72 2.56 -38.22
CA ARG A 161 -12.02 1.23 -38.76
C ARG A 161 -11.84 1.28 -40.31
N PHE A 162 -11.01 0.43 -40.83
CA PHE A 162 -10.78 0.24 -42.26
C PHE A 162 -11.94 -0.46 -42.98
#